data_c59ab62127d69ca9b0d8636c7b6c4620
#
_entry.id   c59ab62127d69ca9b0d8636c7b6c4620
#
_cell.length_a   1.000
_cell.length_b   1.000
_cell.length_c   1.000
_cell.angle_alpha   90.00
_cell.angle_beta   90.00
_cell.angle_gamma   90.00
#
_symmetry.space_group_name_H-M   'P 1'
#
loop_
_entity.id
_entity.type
_entity.pdbx_description
1 polymer ?
#
loop_
_entity_poly.entity_id
_entity_poly.type
_entity_poly.pdbx_seq_one_letter_code
_entity_poly.pdbx_strand_id
1 'polypeptide(L)'
;MRPLSLPLQQQWQAVVERLPFDAAALSDDARAVLTFSDFVREALSAHPEWLSELEAAPPAPDEWRHYPAWLQTALAEVNDEAALMRALRQFRRRMMTRIAWSQTLKQATTQETLTQLSQLAETLIVAARDWLYAACCREWGTPCNAQGVPQPLMILGMGKLGGGELNFSSDIDLIFAWPEGGSTQGGRRELDNAQFFTRLGQRLIKALDQPTQDGFVYRVDMRL
;
A
#
# COMPACT_ATOMS: atom_id res chain seq x y z
N MET A 1 16.71 -13.81 28.45
CA MET A 1 17.61 -13.36 27.38
C MET A 1 18.32 -14.55 26.77
N ARG A 2 18.01 -14.93 25.52
CA ARG A 2 18.87 -15.89 24.79
C ARG A 2 19.89 -15.04 24.02
N PRO A 3 21.19 -15.21 24.27
CA PRO A 3 22.20 -14.51 23.48
C PRO A 3 22.06 -14.90 22.00
N LEU A 4 22.21 -13.93 21.11
CA LEU A 4 22.30 -14.18 19.67
C LEU A 4 23.42 -15.23 19.45
N SER A 5 23.18 -16.18 18.54
CA SER A 5 24.24 -17.14 18.16
C SER A 5 25.44 -16.39 17.56
N LEU A 6 26.62 -16.98 17.63
CA LEU A 6 27.86 -16.37 17.11
C LEU A 6 27.74 -15.81 15.68
N PRO A 7 27.11 -16.50 14.71
CA PRO A 7 26.89 -15.95 13.38
C PRO A 7 25.99 -14.69 13.37
N LEU A 8 25.00 -14.63 14.26
CA LEU A 8 24.09 -13.51 14.40
C LEU A 8 24.76 -12.30 15.06
N GLN A 9 25.69 -12.52 15.99
CA GLN A 9 26.50 -11.46 16.57
C GLN A 9 27.40 -10.78 15.52
N GLN A 10 28.00 -11.59 14.63
CA GLN A 10 28.82 -11.07 13.54
C GLN A 10 27.98 -10.25 12.52
N GLN A 11 26.79 -10.76 12.15
CA GLN A 11 25.87 -10.02 11.30
C GLN A 11 25.40 -8.74 11.96
N TRP A 12 25.09 -8.79 13.25
CA TRP A 12 24.69 -7.60 14.00
C TRP A 12 25.80 -6.53 14.03
N GLN A 13 27.05 -6.91 14.24
CA GLN A 13 28.17 -5.96 14.22
C GLN A 13 28.29 -5.23 12.88
N ALA A 14 28.09 -5.93 11.77
CA ALA A 14 28.11 -5.32 10.43
C ALA A 14 26.91 -4.39 10.17
N VAL A 15 25.78 -4.62 10.85
CA VAL A 15 24.57 -3.81 10.77
C VAL A 15 24.69 -2.54 11.62
N VAL A 16 25.18 -2.70 12.85
CA VAL A 16 25.19 -1.63 13.86
C VAL A 16 25.94 -0.39 13.42
N GLU A 17 27.05 -0.56 12.68
CA GLU A 17 27.89 0.53 12.17
C GLU A 17 27.17 1.41 11.15
N ARG A 18 26.05 0.94 10.58
CA ARG A 18 25.28 1.63 9.53
C ARG A 18 23.95 2.19 10.01
N LEU A 19 23.62 2.00 11.30
CA LEU A 19 22.34 2.49 11.83
C LEU A 19 22.44 3.99 12.15
N PRO A 20 21.38 4.77 11.83
CA PRO A 20 21.34 6.21 12.12
C PRO A 20 20.95 6.52 13.56
N PHE A 21 20.77 5.50 14.42
CA PHE A 21 20.34 5.62 15.81
C PHE A 21 21.22 4.78 16.75
N ASP A 22 21.17 5.12 18.06
CA ASP A 22 21.97 4.44 19.07
C ASP A 22 21.55 2.98 19.25
N ALA A 23 22.43 2.06 18.85
CA ALA A 23 22.21 0.64 18.96
C ALA A 23 22.15 0.14 20.42
N ALA A 24 22.69 0.89 21.38
CA ALA A 24 22.67 0.50 22.79
C ALA A 24 21.27 0.64 23.40
N ALA A 25 20.46 1.54 22.86
CA ALA A 25 19.08 1.79 23.31
C ALA A 25 18.05 0.81 22.72
N LEU A 26 18.44 -0.05 21.76
CA LEU A 26 17.52 -0.95 21.07
C LEU A 26 17.14 -2.15 21.94
N SER A 27 15.86 -2.54 21.88
CA SER A 27 15.37 -3.80 22.43
C SER A 27 15.98 -5.04 21.73
N ASP A 28 15.90 -6.19 22.34
CA ASP A 28 16.35 -7.46 21.73
C ASP A 28 15.53 -7.77 20.46
N ASP A 29 14.25 -7.46 20.45
CA ASP A 29 13.36 -7.62 19.30
C ASP A 29 13.78 -6.69 18.12
N ALA A 30 14.06 -5.42 18.42
CA ALA A 30 14.56 -4.48 17.41
C ALA A 30 15.89 -4.96 16.81
N ARG A 31 16.83 -5.43 17.64
CA ARG A 31 18.11 -5.98 17.17
C ARG A 31 17.90 -7.19 16.27
N ALA A 32 17.00 -8.09 16.66
CA ALA A 32 16.68 -9.27 15.85
C ALA A 32 16.12 -8.89 14.48
N VAL A 33 15.10 -8.01 14.43
CA VAL A 33 14.49 -7.58 13.18
C VAL A 33 15.48 -6.86 12.29
N LEU A 34 16.25 -5.92 12.82
CA LEU A 34 17.26 -5.17 12.06
C LEU A 34 18.40 -6.05 11.54
N THR A 35 18.68 -7.17 12.22
CA THR A 35 19.67 -8.15 11.74
C THR A 35 19.15 -8.95 10.56
N PHE A 36 17.88 -9.35 10.57
CA PHE A 36 17.32 -10.27 9.59
C PHE A 36 16.61 -9.64 8.41
N SER A 37 16.16 -8.39 8.54
CA SER A 37 15.36 -7.72 7.50
C SER A 37 16.03 -6.44 6.99
N ASP A 38 16.64 -6.53 5.80
CA ASP A 38 17.18 -5.36 5.10
C ASP A 38 16.09 -4.35 4.82
N PHE A 39 14.91 -4.80 4.42
CA PHE A 39 13.76 -3.94 4.16
C PHE A 39 13.36 -3.10 5.37
N VAL A 40 13.23 -3.73 6.55
CA VAL A 40 12.88 -2.99 7.79
C VAL A 40 14.01 -2.04 8.18
N ARG A 41 15.27 -2.48 8.05
CA ARG A 41 16.44 -1.64 8.35
C ARG A 41 16.47 -0.39 7.48
N GLU A 42 16.27 -0.51 6.18
CA GLU A 42 16.22 0.61 5.25
C GLU A 42 15.03 1.54 5.56
N ALA A 43 13.85 0.98 5.85
CA ALA A 43 12.67 1.75 6.20
C ALA A 43 12.87 2.56 7.49
N LEU A 44 13.41 1.94 8.55
CA LEU A 44 13.68 2.60 9.82
C LEU A 44 14.89 3.56 9.77
N SER A 45 15.82 3.35 8.84
CA SER A 45 16.89 4.33 8.59
C SER A 45 16.35 5.61 7.95
N ALA A 46 15.34 5.49 7.10
CA ALA A 46 14.66 6.64 6.49
C ALA A 46 13.63 7.29 7.43
N HIS A 47 13.04 6.51 8.34
CA HIS A 47 11.96 6.89 9.25
C HIS A 47 12.24 6.38 10.68
N PRO A 48 13.22 6.95 11.39
CA PRO A 48 13.61 6.46 12.73
C PRO A 48 12.47 6.55 13.76
N GLU A 49 11.53 7.48 13.58
CA GLU A 49 10.36 7.67 14.43
C GLU A 49 9.45 6.43 14.50
N TRP A 50 9.43 5.60 13.44
CA TRP A 50 8.62 4.38 13.43
C TRP A 50 9.13 3.29 14.38
N LEU A 51 10.41 3.33 14.76
CA LEU A 51 10.98 2.36 15.69
C LEU A 51 10.30 2.45 17.06
N SER A 52 10.16 3.65 17.60
CA SER A 52 9.50 3.84 18.90
C SER A 52 8.02 3.41 18.89
N GLU A 53 7.34 3.59 17.75
CA GLU A 53 5.96 3.11 17.59
C GLU A 53 5.87 1.58 17.58
N LEU A 54 6.81 0.90 16.87
CA LEU A 54 6.86 -0.57 16.78
C LEU A 54 7.17 -1.22 18.12
N GLU A 55 8.06 -0.60 18.90
CA GLU A 55 8.42 -1.09 20.24
C GLU A 55 7.32 -0.82 21.28
N ALA A 56 6.63 0.33 21.20
CA ALA A 56 5.56 0.69 22.12
C ALA A 56 4.26 -0.06 21.85
N ALA A 57 3.95 -0.31 20.59
CA ALA A 57 2.73 -0.98 20.14
C ALA A 57 3.04 -1.97 19.00
N PRO A 58 3.49 -3.19 19.32
CA PRO A 58 3.74 -4.22 18.31
C PRO A 58 2.49 -4.48 17.46
N PRO A 59 2.68 -4.70 16.14
CA PRO A 59 1.56 -4.90 15.23
C PRO A 59 0.71 -6.11 15.59
N ALA A 60 -0.61 -5.92 15.68
CA ALA A 60 -1.54 -7.02 15.89
C ALA A 60 -1.86 -7.76 14.58
N PRO A 61 -2.13 -9.09 14.60
CA PRO A 61 -2.45 -9.85 13.39
C PRO A 61 -3.69 -9.37 12.63
N ASP A 62 -4.64 -8.73 13.30
CA ASP A 62 -5.87 -8.19 12.73
C ASP A 62 -5.85 -6.66 12.53
N GLU A 63 -4.69 -6.02 12.66
CA GLU A 63 -4.47 -4.58 12.49
C GLU A 63 -4.95 -4.06 11.13
N TRP A 64 -4.96 -4.91 10.11
CA TRP A 64 -5.46 -4.58 8.77
C TRP A 64 -6.89 -4.03 8.74
N ARG A 65 -7.71 -4.33 9.76
CA ARG A 65 -9.08 -3.80 9.89
C ARG A 65 -9.11 -2.29 10.02
N HIS A 66 -8.01 -1.69 10.47
CA HIS A 66 -7.86 -0.25 10.65
C HIS A 66 -7.25 0.45 9.43
N TYR A 67 -6.67 -0.29 8.46
CA TYR A 67 -6.01 0.30 7.29
C TYR A 67 -6.87 1.30 6.53
N PRO A 68 -8.18 1.03 6.25
CA PRO A 68 -9.02 2.01 5.54
C PRO A 68 -9.14 3.34 6.30
N ALA A 69 -9.38 3.30 7.62
CA ALA A 69 -9.51 4.51 8.44
C ALA A 69 -8.18 5.28 8.55
N TRP A 70 -7.08 4.57 8.74
CA TRP A 70 -5.76 5.20 8.80
C TRP A 70 -5.34 5.83 7.47
N LEU A 71 -5.61 5.15 6.36
CA LEU A 71 -5.34 5.70 5.03
C LEU A 71 -6.22 6.89 4.72
N GLN A 72 -7.50 6.84 5.08
CA GLN A 72 -8.40 7.98 4.94
C GLN A 72 -7.87 9.22 5.69
N THR A 73 -7.38 9.04 6.91
CA THR A 73 -6.73 10.12 7.67
C THR A 73 -5.48 10.65 6.96
N ALA A 74 -4.64 9.75 6.43
CA ALA A 74 -3.43 10.14 5.69
C ALA A 74 -3.75 10.88 4.37
N LEU A 75 -4.91 10.65 3.79
CA LEU A 75 -5.36 11.30 2.55
C LEU A 75 -6.18 12.59 2.78
N ALA A 76 -6.49 12.97 4.02
CA ALA A 76 -7.38 14.08 4.34
C ALA A 76 -6.94 15.43 3.72
N GLU A 77 -5.63 15.70 3.70
CA GLU A 77 -5.05 16.93 3.17
C GLU A 77 -4.52 16.78 1.73
N VAL A 78 -4.78 15.63 1.08
CA VAL A 78 -4.32 15.37 -0.27
C VAL A 78 -5.23 16.08 -1.29
N ASN A 79 -4.64 17.00 -2.06
CA ASN A 79 -5.37 17.86 -3.00
C ASN A 79 -4.96 17.70 -4.45
N ASP A 80 -3.88 16.98 -4.75
CA ASP A 80 -3.42 16.67 -6.11
C ASP A 80 -2.89 15.23 -6.25
N GLU A 81 -2.71 14.76 -7.50
CA GLU A 81 -2.26 13.41 -7.79
C GLU A 81 -0.83 13.13 -7.30
N ALA A 82 0.04 14.12 -7.29
CA ALA A 82 1.40 13.93 -6.81
C ALA A 82 1.43 13.70 -5.29
N ALA A 83 0.61 14.43 -4.55
CA ALA A 83 0.40 14.22 -3.12
C ALA A 83 -0.26 12.86 -2.84
N LEU A 84 -1.27 12.47 -3.64
CA LEU A 84 -1.87 11.13 -3.56
C LEU A 84 -0.81 10.05 -3.71
N MET A 85 0.00 10.12 -4.77
CA MET A 85 1.04 9.13 -5.05
C MET A 85 2.06 9.02 -3.92
N ARG A 86 2.48 10.13 -3.30
CA ARG A 86 3.36 10.13 -2.12
C ARG A 86 2.70 9.48 -0.92
N ALA A 87 1.48 9.90 -0.59
CA ALA A 87 0.75 9.38 0.58
C ALA A 87 0.52 7.87 0.50
N LEU A 88 0.12 7.35 -0.68
CA LEU A 88 -0.06 5.90 -0.90
C LEU A 88 1.26 5.13 -0.68
N ARG A 89 2.39 5.63 -1.19
CA ARG A 89 3.71 4.98 -1.04
C ARG A 89 4.20 5.00 0.40
N GLN A 90 4.08 6.12 1.08
CA GLN A 90 4.46 6.26 2.48
C GLN A 90 3.59 5.35 3.37
N PHE A 91 2.28 5.34 3.15
CA PHE A 91 1.39 4.45 3.88
C PHE A 91 1.74 2.98 3.66
N ARG A 92 1.91 2.57 2.39
CA ARG A 92 2.34 1.21 2.06
C ARG A 92 3.65 0.84 2.76
N ARG A 93 4.68 1.68 2.65
CA ARG A 93 5.99 1.43 3.27
C ARG A 93 5.86 1.24 4.77
N ARG A 94 5.11 2.11 5.45
CA ARG A 94 4.88 2.01 6.90
C ARG A 94 4.17 0.72 7.27
N MET A 95 3.07 0.37 6.59
CA MET A 95 2.34 -0.86 6.90
C MET A 95 3.15 -2.12 6.58
N MET A 96 3.85 -2.16 5.45
CA MET A 96 4.74 -3.28 5.13
C MET A 96 5.88 -3.44 6.15
N THR A 97 6.40 -2.35 6.71
CA THR A 97 7.40 -2.39 7.78
C THR A 97 6.81 -3.04 9.05
N ARG A 98 5.58 -2.68 9.43
CA ARG A 98 4.86 -3.30 10.55
C ARG A 98 4.62 -4.80 10.32
N ILE A 99 4.14 -5.18 9.14
CA ILE A 99 3.91 -6.59 8.78
C ILE A 99 5.22 -7.38 8.81
N ALA A 100 6.30 -6.86 8.22
CA ALA A 100 7.61 -7.51 8.21
C ALA A 100 8.21 -7.63 9.62
N TRP A 101 8.01 -6.63 10.48
CA TRP A 101 8.39 -6.66 11.89
C TRP A 101 7.73 -7.84 12.61
N SER A 102 6.40 -7.91 12.56
CA SER A 102 5.61 -8.96 13.20
C SER A 102 5.96 -10.36 12.68
N GLN A 103 6.15 -10.51 11.36
CA GLN A 103 6.55 -11.78 10.76
C GLN A 103 7.95 -12.22 11.22
N THR A 104 8.92 -11.29 11.25
CA THR A 104 10.29 -11.60 11.66
C THR A 104 10.34 -12.07 13.11
N LEU A 105 9.54 -11.50 13.98
CA LEU A 105 9.41 -11.88 15.39
C LEU A 105 8.50 -13.09 15.61
N LYS A 106 7.93 -13.66 14.56
CA LYS A 106 6.97 -14.78 14.63
C LYS A 106 5.73 -14.46 15.49
N GLN A 107 5.33 -13.19 15.52
CA GLN A 107 4.11 -12.71 16.18
C GLN A 107 2.86 -12.89 15.31
N ALA A 108 3.04 -13.12 14.01
CA ALA A 108 1.99 -13.48 13.06
C ALA A 108 2.34 -14.78 12.35
N THR A 109 1.32 -15.58 12.06
CA THR A 109 1.44 -16.76 11.20
C THR A 109 1.62 -16.34 9.74
N THR A 110 2.06 -17.28 8.89
CA THR A 110 2.13 -17.03 7.44
C THR A 110 0.79 -16.63 6.87
N GLN A 111 -0.31 -17.27 7.27
CA GLN A 111 -1.65 -16.97 6.78
C GLN A 111 -2.09 -15.55 7.18
N GLU A 112 -1.85 -15.15 8.42
CA GLU A 112 -2.13 -13.77 8.88
C GLU A 112 -1.31 -12.74 8.11
N THR A 113 -0.03 -13.03 7.83
CA THR A 113 0.83 -12.17 7.02
C THR A 113 0.29 -12.00 5.60
N LEU A 114 -0.10 -13.08 4.92
CA LEU A 114 -0.68 -13.03 3.58
C LEU A 114 -2.01 -12.25 3.56
N THR A 115 -2.85 -12.46 4.57
CA THR A 115 -4.09 -11.70 4.75
C THR A 115 -3.81 -10.20 4.91
N GLN A 116 -2.88 -9.81 5.78
CA GLN A 116 -2.51 -8.40 5.99
C GLN A 116 -1.99 -7.75 4.70
N LEU A 117 -1.13 -8.45 3.94
CA LEU A 117 -0.59 -7.95 2.67
C LEU A 117 -1.69 -7.78 1.61
N SER A 118 -2.61 -8.72 1.50
CA SER A 118 -3.75 -8.65 0.56
C SER A 118 -4.69 -7.52 0.94
N GLN A 119 -5.03 -7.37 2.21
CA GLN A 119 -5.89 -6.30 2.71
C GLN A 119 -5.24 -4.91 2.58
N LEU A 120 -3.92 -4.82 2.71
CA LEU A 120 -3.18 -3.59 2.42
C LEU A 120 -3.30 -3.21 0.95
N ALA A 121 -3.14 -4.17 0.04
CA ALA A 121 -3.28 -3.93 -1.39
C ALA A 121 -4.70 -3.49 -1.76
N GLU A 122 -5.72 -4.18 -1.28
CA GLU A 122 -7.13 -3.81 -1.48
C GLU A 122 -7.41 -2.39 -0.98
N THR A 123 -6.97 -2.06 0.23
CA THR A 123 -7.15 -0.73 0.83
C THR A 123 -6.53 0.37 -0.05
N LEU A 124 -5.30 0.17 -0.52
CA LEU A 124 -4.59 1.15 -1.35
C LEU A 124 -5.25 1.30 -2.73
N ILE A 125 -5.67 0.20 -3.35
CA ILE A 125 -6.36 0.21 -4.66
C ILE A 125 -7.68 0.96 -4.56
N VAL A 126 -8.51 0.63 -3.55
CA VAL A 126 -9.83 1.25 -3.35
C VAL A 126 -9.68 2.75 -3.07
N ALA A 127 -8.78 3.14 -2.18
CA ALA A 127 -8.57 4.55 -1.86
C ALA A 127 -8.06 5.35 -3.06
N ALA A 128 -7.12 4.80 -3.85
CA ALA A 128 -6.63 5.43 -5.07
C ALA A 128 -7.74 5.56 -6.12
N ARG A 129 -8.54 4.51 -6.34
CA ARG A 129 -9.70 4.53 -7.24
C ARG A 129 -10.70 5.62 -6.85
N ASP A 130 -11.09 5.67 -5.59
CA ASP A 130 -12.15 6.58 -5.14
C ASP A 130 -11.69 8.04 -5.22
N TRP A 131 -10.45 8.32 -4.83
CA TRP A 131 -9.89 9.66 -4.96
C TRP A 131 -9.79 10.11 -6.42
N LEU A 132 -9.26 9.25 -7.30
CA LEU A 132 -9.12 9.53 -8.73
C LEU A 132 -10.46 9.60 -9.44
N TYR A 133 -11.44 8.75 -9.08
CA TYR A 133 -12.80 8.83 -9.62
C TYR A 133 -13.43 10.18 -9.31
N ALA A 134 -13.35 10.65 -8.08
CA ALA A 134 -13.85 11.96 -7.70
C ALA A 134 -13.12 13.09 -8.44
N ALA A 135 -11.81 13.00 -8.64
CA ALA A 135 -11.03 13.96 -9.43
C ALA A 135 -11.46 13.97 -10.90
N CYS A 136 -11.63 12.81 -11.51
CA CYS A 136 -12.12 12.67 -12.89
C CYS A 136 -13.55 13.20 -13.07
N CYS A 137 -14.44 12.97 -12.10
CA CYS A 137 -15.80 13.51 -12.13
C CYS A 137 -15.81 15.04 -12.09
N ARG A 138 -14.93 15.66 -11.29
CA ARG A 138 -14.79 17.13 -11.29
C ARG A 138 -14.29 17.68 -12.63
N GLU A 139 -13.43 16.94 -13.32
CA GLU A 139 -12.83 17.37 -14.58
C GLU A 139 -13.74 17.10 -15.78
N TRP A 140 -14.39 15.93 -15.85
CA TRP A 140 -15.10 15.45 -17.04
C TRP A 140 -16.59 15.18 -16.83
N GLY A 141 -17.12 15.37 -15.64
CA GLY A 141 -18.49 14.99 -15.27
C GLY A 141 -18.60 13.54 -14.78
N THR A 142 -19.75 13.20 -14.22
CA THR A 142 -20.02 11.88 -13.65
C THR A 142 -20.44 10.91 -14.75
N PRO A 143 -19.79 9.75 -14.92
CA PRO A 143 -20.22 8.75 -15.91
C PRO A 143 -21.57 8.17 -15.50
N CYS A 144 -22.54 8.23 -16.39
CA CYS A 144 -23.91 7.75 -16.15
C CYS A 144 -24.34 6.80 -17.26
N ASN A 145 -25.29 5.90 -16.94
CA ASN A 145 -25.99 5.10 -17.95
C ASN A 145 -27.07 5.94 -18.69
N ALA A 146 -27.79 5.32 -19.60
CA ALA A 146 -28.86 5.99 -20.37
C ALA A 146 -30.00 6.54 -19.49
N GLN A 147 -30.18 6.05 -18.28
CA GLN A 147 -31.18 6.50 -17.30
C GLN A 147 -30.63 7.58 -16.34
N GLY A 148 -29.39 8.03 -16.53
CA GLY A 148 -28.75 9.02 -15.67
C GLY A 148 -28.23 8.46 -14.35
N VAL A 149 -28.11 7.14 -14.20
CA VAL A 149 -27.57 6.50 -12.99
C VAL A 149 -26.06 6.48 -13.06
N PRO A 150 -25.34 7.01 -12.02
CA PRO A 150 -23.89 7.01 -11.97
C PRO A 150 -23.31 5.58 -12.05
N GLN A 151 -22.24 5.44 -12.81
CA GLN A 151 -21.57 4.16 -13.03
C GLN A 151 -20.24 4.13 -12.28
N PRO A 152 -19.99 3.11 -11.40
CA PRO A 152 -18.73 2.94 -10.70
C PRO A 152 -17.70 2.22 -11.59
N LEU A 153 -16.41 2.42 -11.26
CA LEU A 153 -15.35 1.51 -11.71
C LEU A 153 -15.27 0.33 -10.76
N MET A 154 -15.52 -0.87 -11.26
CA MET A 154 -15.30 -2.13 -10.56
C MET A 154 -13.89 -2.61 -10.84
N ILE A 155 -13.20 -3.10 -9.80
CA ILE A 155 -11.85 -3.66 -9.90
C ILE A 155 -11.88 -5.07 -9.35
N LEU A 156 -11.50 -6.05 -10.17
CA LEU A 156 -11.36 -7.42 -9.74
C LEU A 156 -9.87 -7.73 -9.58
N GLY A 157 -9.47 -8.10 -8.38
CA GLY A 157 -8.16 -8.67 -8.10
C GLY A 157 -8.12 -10.12 -8.57
N MET A 158 -7.08 -10.47 -9.32
CA MET A 158 -6.87 -11.81 -9.83
C MET A 158 -5.65 -12.46 -9.17
N GLY A 159 -5.36 -13.71 -9.51
CA GLY A 159 -4.18 -14.40 -9.03
C GLY A 159 -4.07 -14.44 -7.50
N LYS A 160 -2.91 -14.12 -6.97
CA LYS A 160 -2.66 -14.13 -5.51
C LYS A 160 -3.49 -13.10 -4.75
N LEU A 161 -3.73 -11.93 -5.36
CA LEU A 161 -4.57 -10.91 -4.74
C LEU A 161 -6.01 -11.41 -4.60
N GLY A 162 -6.57 -11.97 -5.68
CA GLY A 162 -7.92 -12.53 -5.68
C GLY A 162 -8.10 -13.72 -4.72
N GLY A 163 -7.02 -14.49 -4.47
CA GLY A 163 -6.99 -15.57 -3.49
C GLY A 163 -6.73 -15.14 -2.05
N GLY A 164 -6.44 -13.86 -1.80
CA GLY A 164 -6.04 -13.40 -0.46
C GLY A 164 -4.66 -13.89 -0.02
N GLU A 165 -3.78 -14.21 -0.99
CA GLU A 165 -2.48 -14.84 -0.78
C GLU A 165 -1.32 -13.96 -1.29
N LEU A 166 -1.49 -12.63 -1.28
CA LEU A 166 -0.46 -11.72 -1.74
C LEU A 166 0.78 -11.80 -0.84
N ASN A 167 1.97 -11.89 -1.43
CA ASN A 167 3.23 -11.84 -0.69
C ASN A 167 3.94 -10.49 -0.85
N PHE A 168 5.06 -10.26 -0.13
CA PHE A 168 5.79 -8.99 -0.10
C PHE A 168 6.25 -8.49 -1.48
N SER A 169 6.57 -9.40 -2.40
CA SER A 169 7.14 -9.08 -3.72
C SER A 169 6.17 -9.34 -4.87
N SER A 170 4.88 -9.60 -4.59
CA SER A 170 3.91 -9.88 -5.64
C SER A 170 3.57 -8.64 -6.45
N ASP A 171 3.48 -8.83 -7.76
CA ASP A 171 2.72 -7.97 -8.64
C ASP A 171 1.23 -8.20 -8.41
N ILE A 172 0.39 -7.28 -8.81
CA ILE A 172 -1.06 -7.40 -8.71
C ILE A 172 -1.68 -7.49 -10.11
N ASP A 173 -2.45 -8.55 -10.33
CA ASP A 173 -3.23 -8.74 -11.56
C ASP A 173 -4.60 -8.11 -11.35
N LEU A 174 -5.00 -7.16 -12.22
CA LEU A 174 -6.27 -6.44 -12.11
C LEU A 174 -7.07 -6.52 -13.39
N ILE A 175 -8.41 -6.61 -13.25
CA ILE A 175 -9.37 -6.41 -14.33
C ILE A 175 -10.26 -5.23 -13.96
N PHE A 176 -10.44 -4.29 -14.90
CA PHE A 176 -11.34 -3.17 -14.75
C PHE A 176 -12.63 -3.42 -15.52
N ALA A 177 -13.76 -3.13 -14.88
CA ALA A 177 -15.07 -3.25 -15.49
C ALA A 177 -16.00 -2.12 -15.01
N TRP A 178 -17.04 -1.85 -15.78
CA TRP A 178 -18.15 -0.97 -15.38
C TRP A 178 -19.47 -1.57 -15.88
N PRO A 179 -20.60 -1.29 -15.17
CA PRO A 179 -21.85 -2.03 -15.45
C PRO A 179 -22.45 -1.75 -16.83
N GLU A 180 -22.50 -0.46 -17.26
CA GLU A 180 -23.23 -0.08 -18.46
C GLU A 180 -22.52 1.00 -19.26
N GLY A 181 -22.77 1.03 -20.57
CA GLY A 181 -22.41 2.15 -21.44
C GLY A 181 -23.22 3.39 -21.12
N GLY A 182 -22.81 4.51 -21.70
CA GLY A 182 -23.44 5.81 -21.53
C GLY A 182 -22.43 6.94 -21.65
N SER A 183 -22.73 8.08 -21.06
CA SER A 183 -21.86 9.26 -21.14
C SER A 183 -21.82 10.05 -19.84
N THR A 184 -20.79 10.91 -19.69
CA THR A 184 -20.64 11.76 -18.50
C THR A 184 -21.65 12.89 -18.49
N GLN A 185 -22.15 13.21 -17.29
CA GLN A 185 -23.07 14.32 -17.05
C GLN A 185 -22.43 15.37 -16.14
N GLY A 186 -22.76 16.65 -16.34
CA GLY A 186 -22.28 17.76 -15.51
C GLY A 186 -20.87 18.25 -15.81
N GLY A 187 -20.17 17.68 -16.78
CA GLY A 187 -18.86 18.13 -17.24
C GLY A 187 -18.93 19.24 -18.29
N ARG A 188 -17.77 19.87 -18.56
CA ARG A 188 -17.67 20.89 -19.65
C ARG A 188 -17.81 20.28 -21.05
N ARG A 189 -17.49 19.02 -21.19
CA ARG A 189 -17.57 18.25 -22.43
C ARG A 189 -18.02 16.83 -22.07
N GLU A 190 -19.02 16.36 -22.77
CA GLU A 190 -19.51 15.00 -22.67
C GLU A 190 -18.44 14.00 -23.16
N LEU A 191 -18.17 12.98 -22.38
CA LEU A 191 -17.33 11.85 -22.72
C LEU A 191 -18.17 10.57 -22.70
N ASP A 192 -17.90 9.68 -23.62
CA ASP A 192 -18.36 8.30 -23.53
C ASP A 192 -17.81 7.60 -22.28
N ASN A 193 -18.59 6.74 -21.64
CA ASN A 193 -18.18 6.03 -20.43
C ASN A 193 -16.90 5.21 -20.64
N ALA A 194 -16.70 4.58 -21.79
CA ALA A 194 -15.48 3.84 -22.09
C ALA A 194 -14.25 4.77 -22.11
N GLN A 195 -14.39 5.98 -22.66
CA GLN A 195 -13.31 6.98 -22.64
C GLN A 195 -13.02 7.46 -21.21
N PHE A 196 -14.08 7.71 -20.41
CA PHE A 196 -13.93 8.11 -19.01
C PHE A 196 -13.17 7.02 -18.22
N PHE A 197 -13.63 5.77 -18.27
CA PHE A 197 -13.04 4.69 -17.52
C PHE A 197 -11.63 4.29 -18.00
N THR A 198 -11.36 4.39 -19.30
CA THR A 198 -10.00 4.24 -19.84
C THR A 198 -9.03 5.26 -19.24
N ARG A 199 -9.41 6.54 -19.19
CA ARG A 199 -8.59 7.61 -18.60
C ARG A 199 -8.41 7.42 -17.09
N LEU A 200 -9.49 7.09 -16.39
CA LEU A 200 -9.43 6.78 -14.95
C LEU A 200 -8.50 5.58 -14.68
N GLY A 201 -8.63 4.51 -15.45
CA GLY A 201 -7.78 3.33 -15.35
C GLY A 201 -6.29 3.65 -15.57
N GLN A 202 -5.98 4.45 -16.58
CA GLN A 202 -4.60 4.92 -16.85
C GLN A 202 -4.03 5.73 -15.68
N ARG A 203 -4.82 6.66 -15.09
CA ARG A 203 -4.41 7.41 -13.89
C ARG A 203 -4.21 6.50 -12.68
N LEU A 204 -5.08 5.51 -12.50
CA LEU A 204 -4.98 4.55 -11.40
C LEU A 204 -3.72 3.67 -11.53
N ILE A 205 -3.47 3.11 -12.72
CA ILE A 205 -2.24 2.34 -12.99
C ILE A 205 -1.01 3.21 -12.71
N LYS A 206 -1.00 4.45 -13.22
CA LYS A 206 0.08 5.41 -12.96
C LYS A 206 0.28 5.66 -11.47
N ALA A 207 -0.80 5.87 -10.72
CA ALA A 207 -0.72 6.12 -9.27
C ALA A 207 -0.12 4.94 -8.50
N LEU A 208 -0.42 3.71 -8.92
CA LEU A 208 0.06 2.48 -8.26
C LEU A 208 1.45 2.06 -8.71
N ASP A 209 1.71 2.07 -10.02
CA ASP A 209 2.89 1.40 -10.63
C ASP A 209 4.06 2.36 -10.94
N GLN A 210 3.81 3.66 -11.17
CA GLN A 210 4.89 4.56 -11.57
C GLN A 210 5.96 4.65 -10.49
N PRO A 211 7.25 4.33 -10.81
CA PRO A 211 8.36 4.54 -9.89
C PRO A 211 8.57 6.04 -9.60
N THR A 212 8.80 6.36 -8.32
CA THR A 212 9.18 7.70 -7.84
C THR A 212 10.38 7.57 -6.90
N GLN A 213 10.86 8.68 -6.34
CA GLN A 213 11.85 8.65 -5.27
C GLN A 213 11.42 7.83 -4.04
N ASP A 214 10.08 7.72 -3.81
CA ASP A 214 9.49 6.93 -2.73
C ASP A 214 9.21 5.46 -3.16
N GLY A 215 9.67 5.06 -4.34
CA GLY A 215 9.40 3.76 -4.94
C GLY A 215 8.05 3.72 -5.69
N PHE A 216 7.41 2.56 -5.72
CA PHE A 216 6.08 2.32 -6.30
C PHE A 216 5.13 1.75 -5.23
N VAL A 217 3.82 1.77 -5.48
CA VAL A 217 2.84 1.10 -4.61
C VAL A 217 2.80 -0.39 -4.96
N TYR A 218 2.39 -0.74 -6.17
CA TYR A 218 2.42 -2.11 -6.71
C TYR A 218 2.72 -2.07 -8.19
N ARG A 219 3.44 -3.06 -8.71
CA ARG A 219 3.46 -3.34 -10.14
C ARG A 219 2.10 -3.90 -10.53
N VAL A 220 1.51 -3.33 -11.58
CA VAL A 220 0.18 -3.68 -12.04
C VAL A 220 0.27 -4.44 -13.35
N ASP A 221 -0.16 -5.70 -13.36
CA ASP A 221 -0.35 -6.46 -14.58
C ASP A 221 -1.84 -6.41 -14.99
N MET A 222 -2.09 -5.81 -16.15
CA MET A 222 -3.43 -5.70 -16.72
C MET A 222 -3.61 -6.82 -17.73
N ARG A 223 -4.37 -7.84 -17.35
CA ARG A 223 -4.82 -8.85 -18.30
C ARG A 223 -6.13 -8.38 -18.92
N LEU A 224 -6.04 -7.99 -20.17
CA LEU A 224 -7.20 -7.66 -21.01
C LEU A 224 -7.84 -8.94 -21.56
#